data_ca72b406efac5f7209aed1aa27c22752
#
_entry.id   ca72b406efac5f7209aed1aa27c22752
#
_cell.length_a   1.000
_cell.length_b   1.000
_cell.length_c   1.000
_cell.angle_alpha   90.00
_cell.angle_beta   90.00
_cell.angle_gamma   90.00
#
_symmetry.space_group_name_H-M   'P 1'
#
loop_
_entity.id
_entity.type
_entity.pdbx_description
1 polymer ?
#
loop_
_entity_poly.entity_id
_entity_poly.type
_entity_poly.pdbx_seq_one_letter_code
_entity_poly.pdbx_strand_id
1 'polypeptide(L)'
;MSLAAQQSLESHYVMHTFGRSPVEFVEGHGMKLTGDDGREYLDFLAGIGVCSLGHGNPAVLSALEAQTKKLMHVSNYFYIEQRGQVAALLSKLANDDVDGARVLADAIVASDETTAAALGAPAADEQVWETFFANSGAEANEGALKLARAYFYKQGIQRYEVISAKNSFHGRTME
;
A
#
# COMPACT_ATOMS: atom_id res chain seq x y z
N MET A 1 21.27 -16.69 -9.05
CA MET A 1 20.77 -18.03 -9.48
C MET A 1 20.32 -17.83 -10.92
N SER A 2 20.40 -18.80 -11.81
CA SER A 2 19.92 -18.60 -13.18
C SER A 2 18.40 -18.79 -13.28
N LEU A 3 17.75 -18.18 -14.26
CA LEU A 3 16.33 -18.36 -14.54
C LEU A 3 15.91 -19.84 -14.57
N ALA A 4 16.71 -20.69 -15.24
CA ALA A 4 16.42 -22.13 -15.33
C ALA A 4 16.42 -22.83 -13.96
N ALA A 5 17.34 -22.47 -13.07
CA ALA A 5 17.41 -23.01 -11.73
C ALA A 5 16.22 -22.54 -10.89
N GLN A 6 15.85 -21.26 -11.00
CA GLN A 6 14.68 -20.69 -10.31
C GLN A 6 13.39 -21.33 -10.81
N GLN A 7 13.21 -21.50 -12.11
CA GLN A 7 12.06 -22.19 -12.70
C GLN A 7 11.94 -23.64 -12.21
N SER A 8 13.07 -24.35 -12.12
CA SER A 8 13.08 -25.72 -11.58
C SER A 8 12.60 -25.78 -10.14
N LEU A 9 13.09 -24.89 -9.27
CA LEU A 9 12.66 -24.83 -7.87
C LEU A 9 11.17 -24.46 -7.77
N GLU A 10 10.73 -23.42 -8.48
CA GLU A 10 9.34 -22.99 -8.43
C GLU A 10 8.36 -24.03 -8.98
N SER A 11 8.75 -24.80 -9.98
CA SER A 11 7.91 -25.87 -10.51
C SER A 11 7.63 -26.99 -9.50
N HIS A 12 8.50 -27.19 -8.52
CA HIS A 12 8.33 -28.21 -7.48
C HIS A 12 7.71 -27.70 -6.19
N TYR A 13 8.00 -26.44 -5.82
CA TYR A 13 7.70 -25.93 -4.47
C TYR A 13 6.70 -24.77 -4.42
N VAL A 14 6.37 -24.14 -5.56
CA VAL A 14 5.42 -23.03 -5.61
C VAL A 14 4.15 -23.48 -6.32
N MET A 15 2.99 -23.19 -5.73
CA MET A 15 1.71 -23.50 -6.35
C MET A 15 1.56 -22.75 -7.68
N HIS A 16 1.08 -23.44 -8.71
CA HIS A 16 0.91 -22.92 -10.07
C HIS A 16 -0.35 -22.07 -10.23
N THR A 17 -0.49 -21.05 -9.40
CA THR A 17 -1.65 -20.13 -9.38
C THR A 17 -1.51 -18.95 -10.34
N PHE A 18 -0.32 -18.72 -10.88
CA PHE A 18 0.01 -17.63 -11.79
C PHE A 18 0.79 -18.14 -13.01
N GLY A 19 0.44 -17.66 -14.20
CA GLY A 19 1.31 -17.72 -15.37
C GLY A 19 2.43 -16.69 -15.22
N ARG A 20 3.70 -17.12 -15.38
CA ARG A 20 4.88 -16.25 -15.27
C ARG A 20 5.54 -16.08 -16.63
N SER A 21 5.98 -14.86 -16.93
CA SER A 21 6.90 -14.62 -18.05
C SER A 21 8.26 -15.23 -17.73
N PRO A 22 8.96 -15.82 -18.72
CA PRO A 22 10.25 -16.48 -18.53
C PRO A 22 11.39 -15.46 -18.43
N VAL A 23 11.35 -14.60 -17.43
CA VAL A 23 12.38 -13.60 -17.11
C VAL A 23 12.59 -13.62 -15.60
N GLU A 24 13.85 -13.66 -15.17
CA GLU A 24 14.23 -13.46 -13.77
C GLU A 24 14.85 -12.07 -13.64
N PHE A 25 14.27 -11.22 -12.82
CA PHE A 25 14.85 -9.92 -12.50
C PHE A 25 15.71 -10.03 -11.24
N VAL A 26 16.93 -9.54 -11.31
CA VAL A 26 17.93 -9.64 -10.23
C VAL A 26 18.27 -8.29 -9.61
N GLU A 27 17.98 -7.19 -10.30
CA GLU A 27 18.26 -5.83 -9.83
C GLU A 27 17.24 -4.85 -10.41
N GLY A 28 17.01 -3.75 -9.67
CA GLY A 28 16.14 -2.66 -10.12
C GLY A 28 16.66 -1.30 -9.68
N HIS A 29 16.63 -0.31 -10.57
CA HIS A 29 17.01 1.08 -10.27
C HIS A 29 16.12 2.06 -11.03
N GLY A 30 15.43 2.94 -10.31
CA GLY A 30 14.46 3.85 -10.90
C GLY A 30 13.39 3.08 -11.69
N MET A 31 13.30 3.30 -12.98
CA MET A 31 12.37 2.62 -13.89
C MET A 31 13.00 1.45 -14.64
N LYS A 32 14.21 1.03 -14.28
CA LYS A 32 14.93 -0.03 -14.97
C LYS A 32 15.02 -1.27 -14.12
N LEU A 33 14.87 -2.42 -14.76
CA LEU A 33 15.10 -3.74 -14.19
C LEU A 33 16.20 -4.45 -14.99
N THR A 34 17.01 -5.21 -14.30
CA THR A 34 18.07 -6.03 -14.93
C THR A 34 17.70 -7.50 -14.79
N GLY A 35 17.69 -8.22 -15.91
CA GLY A 35 17.51 -9.67 -15.94
C GLY A 35 18.77 -10.42 -15.52
N ASP A 36 18.64 -11.70 -15.20
CA ASP A 36 19.75 -12.61 -14.88
C ASP A 36 20.71 -12.79 -16.07
N ASP A 37 20.25 -12.51 -17.27
CA ASP A 37 21.02 -12.50 -18.51
C ASP A 37 21.73 -11.16 -18.79
N GLY A 38 21.62 -10.19 -17.88
CA GLY A 38 22.22 -8.86 -17.98
C GLY A 38 21.47 -7.88 -18.88
N ARG A 39 20.31 -8.24 -19.42
CA ARG A 39 19.50 -7.30 -20.21
C ARG A 39 18.81 -6.30 -19.32
N GLU A 40 18.74 -5.06 -19.80
CA GLU A 40 17.92 -4.01 -19.19
C GLU A 40 16.51 -4.00 -19.77
N TYR A 41 15.54 -3.79 -18.90
CA TYR A 41 14.13 -3.65 -19.21
C TYR A 41 13.58 -2.35 -18.60
N LEU A 42 12.66 -1.68 -19.29
CA LEU A 42 11.90 -0.59 -18.71
C LEU A 42 10.68 -1.17 -17.97
N ASP A 43 10.55 -0.82 -16.72
CA ASP A 43 9.44 -1.27 -15.87
C ASP A 43 8.23 -0.33 -15.98
N PHE A 44 7.31 -0.66 -16.89
CA PHE A 44 6.02 0.01 -17.00
C PHE A 44 4.93 -0.63 -16.11
N LEU A 45 5.25 -1.72 -15.40
CA LEU A 45 4.31 -2.40 -14.53
C LEU A 45 4.41 -1.92 -13.07
N ALA A 46 5.60 -1.51 -12.65
CA ALA A 46 5.92 -1.02 -11.31
C ALA A 46 5.38 -1.92 -10.18
N GLY A 47 5.46 -3.26 -10.36
CA GLY A 47 4.89 -4.21 -9.41
C GLY A 47 3.37 -4.10 -9.25
N ILE A 48 2.66 -3.72 -10.31
CA ILE A 48 1.22 -3.37 -10.32
C ILE A 48 0.96 -2.12 -9.45
N GLY A 49 1.75 -1.06 -9.71
CA GLY A 49 1.63 0.25 -9.06
C GLY A 49 2.27 0.35 -7.66
N VAL A 50 2.90 -0.72 -7.16
CA VAL A 50 3.54 -0.71 -5.83
C VAL A 50 4.82 0.11 -5.80
N CYS A 51 5.65 0.02 -6.86
CA CYS A 51 6.92 0.71 -6.97
C CYS A 51 6.79 2.08 -7.66
N SER A 52 5.78 2.87 -7.32
CA SER A 52 5.48 4.17 -7.96
C SER A 52 6.61 5.20 -7.85
N LEU A 53 7.47 5.08 -6.85
CA LEU A 53 8.66 5.93 -6.66
C LEU A 53 9.91 5.37 -7.37
N GLY A 54 9.77 4.27 -8.09
CA GLY A 54 10.86 3.54 -8.72
C GLY A 54 11.60 2.61 -7.76
N HIS A 55 12.39 1.71 -8.35
CA HIS A 55 13.23 0.77 -7.61
C HIS A 55 14.42 1.50 -6.96
N GLY A 56 14.74 1.14 -5.72
CA GLY A 56 15.91 1.68 -5.04
C GLY A 56 15.83 3.18 -4.68
N ASN A 57 14.62 3.74 -4.52
CA ASN A 57 14.48 5.15 -4.14
C ASN A 57 15.21 5.44 -2.82
N PRO A 58 16.17 6.39 -2.80
CA PRO A 58 17.04 6.60 -1.63
C PRO A 58 16.28 7.00 -0.36
N ALA A 59 15.23 7.80 -0.48
CA ALA A 59 14.44 8.23 0.68
C ALA A 59 13.68 7.04 1.30
N VAL A 60 13.11 6.15 0.46
CA VAL A 60 12.43 4.95 0.92
C VAL A 60 13.41 3.99 1.59
N LEU A 61 14.57 3.75 0.97
CA LEU A 61 15.60 2.85 1.53
C LEU A 61 16.11 3.35 2.86
N SER A 62 16.42 4.64 2.97
CA SER A 62 16.88 5.25 4.23
C SER A 62 15.84 5.13 5.34
N ALA A 63 14.56 5.39 5.03
CA ALA A 63 13.47 5.26 6.00
C ALA A 63 13.28 3.80 6.45
N LEU A 64 13.32 2.84 5.52
CA LEU A 64 13.24 1.41 5.83
C LEU A 64 14.41 0.95 6.71
N GLU A 65 15.64 1.34 6.37
CA GLU A 65 16.83 1.00 7.15
C GLU A 65 16.74 1.54 8.59
N ALA A 66 16.31 2.77 8.76
CA ALA A 66 16.12 3.37 10.07
C ALA A 66 15.03 2.65 10.87
N GLN A 67 13.87 2.41 10.23
CA GLN A 67 12.73 1.80 10.92
C GLN A 67 12.96 0.34 11.29
N THR A 68 13.63 -0.45 10.44
CA THR A 68 13.91 -1.87 10.75
C THR A 68 14.83 -2.04 11.95
N LYS A 69 15.73 -1.08 12.20
CA LYS A 69 16.57 -1.05 13.39
C LYS A 69 15.83 -0.62 14.67
N LYS A 70 14.69 0.06 14.51
CA LYS A 70 13.91 0.62 15.63
C LYS A 70 12.78 -0.32 16.05
N LEU A 71 11.89 -0.66 15.13
CA LEU A 71 10.71 -1.48 15.43
C LEU A 71 10.09 -2.00 14.12
N MET A 72 9.90 -3.31 14.02
CA MET A 72 9.31 -3.93 12.84
C MET A 72 7.80 -4.14 12.95
N HIS A 73 7.33 -4.69 14.09
CA HIS A 73 5.92 -5.05 14.25
C HIS A 73 5.51 -5.20 15.71
N VAL A 74 4.30 -4.74 16.07
CA VAL A 74 3.72 -4.89 17.42
C VAL A 74 2.24 -5.25 17.43
N SER A 75 1.61 -5.53 16.31
CA SER A 75 0.16 -5.73 16.20
C SER A 75 -0.67 -4.44 16.30
N ASN A 76 -1.92 -4.50 15.79
CA ASN A 76 -2.89 -3.40 15.86
C ASN A 76 -3.48 -3.17 17.27
N TYR A 77 -3.11 -3.99 18.25
CA TYR A 77 -3.51 -3.77 19.65
C TYR A 77 -2.78 -2.60 20.31
N PHE A 78 -1.72 -2.11 19.70
CA PHE A 78 -0.91 -1.02 20.24
C PHE A 78 -0.82 0.16 19.28
N TYR A 79 -0.61 1.34 19.84
CA TYR A 79 -0.26 2.51 19.04
C TYR A 79 1.18 2.38 18.54
N ILE A 80 1.39 2.80 17.29
CA ILE A 80 2.71 2.88 16.67
C ILE A 80 2.87 4.25 16.02
N GLU A 81 4.11 4.71 15.95
CA GLU A 81 4.44 5.95 15.26
C GLU A 81 3.98 5.93 13.80
N GLN A 82 3.74 7.08 13.25
CA GLN A 82 3.45 7.38 11.84
C GLN A 82 2.09 6.87 11.33
N ARG A 83 1.46 5.89 11.93
CA ARG A 83 0.16 5.39 11.44
C ARG A 83 -0.93 6.47 11.43
N GLY A 84 -1.06 7.20 12.54
CA GLY A 84 -2.00 8.32 12.65
C GLY A 84 -1.66 9.47 11.70
N GLN A 85 -0.39 9.81 11.59
CA GLN A 85 0.10 10.84 10.70
C GLN A 85 -0.19 10.53 9.23
N VAL A 86 0.06 9.28 8.80
CA VAL A 86 -0.27 8.84 7.44
C VAL A 86 -1.78 8.88 7.19
N ALA A 87 -2.60 8.45 8.16
CA ALA A 87 -4.06 8.55 8.05
C ALA A 87 -4.54 9.99 7.91
N ALA A 88 -3.96 10.92 8.67
CA ALA A 88 -4.28 12.36 8.58
C ALA A 88 -3.88 12.93 7.21
N LEU A 89 -2.69 12.58 6.68
CA LEU A 89 -2.27 12.95 5.33
C LEU A 89 -3.25 12.46 4.26
N LEU A 90 -3.67 11.20 4.36
CA LEU A 90 -4.63 10.62 3.42
C LEU A 90 -6.00 11.30 3.50
N SER A 91 -6.46 11.67 4.71
CA SER A 91 -7.71 12.41 4.89
C SER A 91 -7.65 13.80 4.23
N LYS A 92 -6.55 14.54 4.38
CA LYS A 92 -6.34 15.83 3.73
C LYS A 92 -6.34 15.69 2.20
N LEU A 93 -5.61 14.72 1.68
CA LEU A 93 -5.59 14.45 0.24
C LEU A 93 -6.96 14.04 -0.32
N ALA A 94 -7.77 13.30 0.44
CA ALA A 94 -9.14 12.95 0.06
C ALA A 94 -10.11 14.15 0.05
N ASN A 95 -9.74 15.23 0.73
CA ASN A 95 -10.44 16.53 0.69
C ASN A 95 -9.83 17.52 -0.31
N ASP A 96 -8.94 17.07 -1.20
CA ASP A 96 -8.19 17.90 -2.16
C ASP A 96 -7.30 18.98 -1.49
N ASP A 97 -7.02 18.86 -0.19
CA ASP A 97 -6.14 19.75 0.57
C ASP A 97 -4.66 19.33 0.40
N VAL A 98 -4.14 19.52 -0.81
CA VAL A 98 -2.75 19.14 -1.15
C VAL A 98 -1.73 19.98 -0.39
N ASP A 99 -2.01 21.27 -0.20
CA ASP A 99 -1.09 22.17 0.50
C ASP A 99 -1.05 21.88 2.00
N GLY A 100 -2.20 21.63 2.64
CA GLY A 100 -2.28 21.18 4.03
C GLY A 100 -1.59 19.83 4.24
N ALA A 101 -1.75 18.90 3.32
CA ALA A 101 -1.04 17.62 3.35
C ALA A 101 0.47 17.79 3.24
N ARG A 102 0.95 18.71 2.38
CA ARG A 102 2.39 19.00 2.24
C ARG A 102 2.96 19.60 3.53
N VAL A 103 2.31 20.61 4.09
CA VAL A 103 2.76 21.26 5.34
C VAL A 103 2.80 20.26 6.50
N LEU A 104 1.80 19.38 6.60
CA LEU A 104 1.79 18.30 7.59
C LEU A 104 2.93 17.31 7.36
N ALA A 105 3.20 16.92 6.11
CA ALA A 105 4.31 16.03 5.78
C ALA A 105 5.68 16.63 6.17
N ASP A 106 5.89 17.93 5.89
CA ASP A 106 7.11 18.64 6.25
C ASP A 106 7.32 18.67 7.78
N ALA A 107 6.25 18.89 8.56
CA ALA A 107 6.32 18.85 10.02
C ALA A 107 6.65 17.44 10.56
N ILE A 108 6.08 16.40 9.94
CA ILE A 108 6.37 14.98 10.29
C ILE A 108 7.85 14.67 10.00
N VAL A 109 8.37 15.08 8.84
CA VAL A 109 9.77 14.86 8.45
C VAL A 109 10.72 15.61 9.35
N ALA A 110 10.36 16.82 9.77
CA ALA A 110 11.14 17.62 10.72
C ALA A 110 11.10 17.07 12.17
N SER A 111 10.30 16.03 12.42
CA SER A 111 10.05 15.48 13.77
C SER A 111 9.49 16.51 14.76
N ASP A 112 8.75 17.50 14.25
CA ASP A 112 8.02 18.47 15.06
C ASP A 112 6.66 17.89 15.44
N GLU A 113 6.64 17.07 16.50
CA GLU A 113 5.45 16.36 16.98
C GLU A 113 4.31 17.32 17.34
N THR A 114 4.61 18.48 17.91
CA THR A 114 3.59 19.45 18.32
C THR A 114 2.91 20.07 17.11
N THR A 115 3.68 20.52 16.13
CA THR A 115 3.16 21.08 14.88
C THR A 115 2.45 20.00 14.07
N ALA A 116 3.04 18.79 13.97
CA ALA A 116 2.40 17.68 13.24
C ALA A 116 1.05 17.26 13.87
N ALA A 117 0.95 17.25 15.20
CA ALA A 117 -0.31 16.96 15.89
C ALA A 117 -1.37 18.06 15.66
N ALA A 118 -0.96 19.31 15.72
CA ALA A 118 -1.86 20.45 15.49
C ALA A 118 -2.36 20.51 14.03
N LEU A 119 -1.47 20.29 13.05
CA LEU A 119 -1.82 20.27 11.62
C LEU A 119 -2.63 19.03 11.21
N GLY A 120 -2.43 17.92 11.93
CA GLY A 120 -3.16 16.67 11.71
C GLY A 120 -4.55 16.64 12.35
N ALA A 121 -4.84 17.57 13.28
CA ALA A 121 -6.17 17.69 13.87
C ALA A 121 -7.15 18.27 12.84
N PRO A 122 -8.35 17.65 12.66
CA PRO A 122 -9.33 18.17 11.72
C PRO A 122 -9.93 19.49 12.22
N ALA A 123 -10.25 20.39 11.29
CA ALA A 123 -11.07 21.56 11.59
C ALA A 123 -12.49 21.14 11.97
N ALA A 124 -13.23 22.02 12.66
CA ALA A 124 -14.56 21.68 13.19
C ALA A 124 -15.59 21.29 12.11
N ASP A 125 -15.41 21.80 10.90
CA ASP A 125 -16.25 21.58 9.72
C ASP A 125 -15.58 20.70 8.65
N GLU A 126 -14.38 20.19 8.91
CA GLU A 126 -13.64 19.35 7.98
C GLU A 126 -14.23 17.93 7.92
N GLN A 127 -14.46 17.43 6.70
CA GLN A 127 -14.81 16.03 6.49
C GLN A 127 -13.62 15.15 6.83
N VAL A 128 -13.75 14.30 7.82
CA VAL A 128 -12.71 13.32 8.17
C VAL A 128 -12.91 12.02 7.39
N TRP A 129 -11.87 11.58 6.71
CA TRP A 129 -11.80 10.27 6.07
C TRP A 129 -10.98 9.33 6.94
N GLU A 130 -11.64 8.36 7.53
CA GLU A 130 -10.96 7.34 8.33
C GLU A 130 -10.29 6.30 7.45
N THR A 131 -9.06 5.92 7.79
CA THR A 131 -8.25 4.98 7.00
C THR A 131 -8.23 3.60 7.64
N PHE A 132 -8.58 2.58 6.85
CA PHE A 132 -8.35 1.18 7.18
C PHE A 132 -7.12 0.68 6.45
N PHE A 133 -6.05 0.33 7.19
CA PHE A 133 -4.82 -0.23 6.63
C PHE A 133 -4.95 -1.74 6.48
N ALA A 134 -4.73 -2.23 5.28
CA ALA A 134 -4.75 -3.65 4.92
C ALA A 134 -3.42 -4.08 4.29
N ASN A 135 -3.15 -5.40 4.25
CA ASN A 135 -1.90 -5.93 3.71
C ASN A 135 -1.92 -6.09 2.18
N SER A 136 -3.08 -6.01 1.57
CA SER A 136 -3.25 -6.18 0.13
C SER A 136 -4.50 -5.48 -0.38
N GLY A 137 -4.58 -5.27 -1.70
CA GLY A 137 -5.79 -4.77 -2.35
C GLY A 137 -6.99 -5.71 -2.17
N ALA A 138 -6.77 -7.01 -2.13
CA ALA A 138 -7.82 -7.99 -1.84
C ALA A 138 -8.42 -7.79 -0.45
N GLU A 139 -7.59 -7.64 0.58
CA GLU A 139 -8.05 -7.35 1.95
C GLU A 139 -8.75 -5.99 2.06
N ALA A 140 -8.28 -4.97 1.32
CA ALA A 140 -8.93 -3.67 1.29
C ALA A 140 -10.35 -3.77 0.68
N ASN A 141 -10.51 -4.50 -0.42
CA ASN A 141 -11.83 -4.77 -1.02
C ASN A 141 -12.75 -5.55 -0.08
N GLU A 142 -12.25 -6.60 0.57
CA GLU A 142 -12.97 -7.35 1.61
C GLU A 142 -13.44 -6.43 2.75
N GLY A 143 -12.56 -5.55 3.22
CA GLY A 143 -12.86 -4.55 4.24
C GLY A 143 -13.97 -3.60 3.80
N ALA A 144 -13.90 -3.08 2.57
CA ALA A 144 -14.90 -2.18 2.01
C ALA A 144 -16.28 -2.86 1.88
N LEU A 145 -16.33 -4.10 1.39
CA LEU A 145 -17.56 -4.86 1.28
C LEU A 145 -18.20 -5.16 2.65
N LYS A 146 -17.38 -5.55 3.62
CA LYS A 146 -17.84 -5.75 5.00
C LYS A 146 -18.36 -4.47 5.63
N LEU A 147 -17.67 -3.36 5.42
CA LEU A 147 -18.08 -2.05 5.94
C LEU A 147 -19.43 -1.64 5.35
N ALA A 148 -19.60 -1.73 4.04
CA ALA A 148 -20.85 -1.40 3.35
C ALA A 148 -22.03 -2.25 3.87
N ARG A 149 -21.84 -3.55 4.02
CA ARG A 149 -22.86 -4.46 4.58
C ARG A 149 -23.17 -4.13 6.03
N ALA A 150 -22.15 -3.89 6.87
CA ALA A 150 -22.32 -3.55 8.28
C ALA A 150 -23.04 -2.21 8.47
N TYR A 151 -22.79 -1.24 7.61
CA TYR A 151 -23.47 0.05 7.62
C TYR A 151 -24.99 -0.09 7.47
N PHE A 152 -25.46 -0.83 6.47
CA PHE A 152 -26.88 -1.07 6.26
C PHE A 152 -27.49 -1.98 7.34
N TYR A 153 -26.78 -3.01 7.75
CA TYR A 153 -27.23 -3.90 8.80
C TYR A 153 -27.51 -3.17 10.13
N LYS A 154 -26.64 -2.25 10.52
CA LYS A 154 -26.85 -1.40 11.73
C LYS A 154 -28.09 -0.51 11.64
N GLN A 155 -28.55 -0.19 10.44
CA GLN A 155 -29.80 0.56 10.22
C GLN A 155 -31.04 -0.32 10.09
N GLY A 156 -30.91 -1.63 10.27
CA GLY A 156 -32.00 -2.59 10.09
C GLY A 156 -32.36 -2.84 8.63
N ILE A 157 -31.51 -2.42 7.69
CA ILE A 157 -31.74 -2.55 6.25
C ILE A 157 -30.95 -3.78 5.75
N GLN A 158 -31.66 -4.75 5.22
CA GLN A 158 -31.04 -5.95 4.61
C GLN A 158 -30.63 -5.64 3.16
N ARG A 159 -29.41 -5.14 2.96
CA ARG A 159 -28.78 -4.92 1.66
C ARG A 159 -27.47 -5.68 1.61
N TYR A 160 -27.45 -6.76 0.85
CA TYR A 160 -26.27 -7.63 0.73
C TYR A 160 -25.70 -7.65 -0.69
N GLU A 161 -26.48 -7.15 -1.65
CA GLU A 161 -26.09 -7.13 -3.06
C GLU A 161 -25.04 -6.05 -3.32
N VAL A 162 -24.07 -6.40 -4.14
CA VAL A 162 -22.99 -5.52 -4.58
C VAL A 162 -23.01 -5.46 -6.10
N ILE A 163 -22.98 -4.27 -6.64
CA ILE A 163 -22.89 -4.07 -8.09
C ILE A 163 -21.44 -3.73 -8.41
N SER A 164 -20.84 -4.51 -9.31
CA SER A 164 -19.48 -4.26 -9.79
C SER A 164 -19.45 -4.14 -11.31
N ALA A 165 -18.44 -3.42 -11.83
CA ALA A 165 -18.26 -3.36 -13.27
C ALA A 165 -17.75 -4.71 -13.81
N LYS A 166 -18.18 -5.07 -15.00
CA LYS A 166 -17.72 -6.30 -15.66
C LYS A 166 -16.22 -6.24 -15.89
N ASN A 167 -15.52 -7.35 -15.63
CA ASN A 167 -14.07 -7.50 -15.73
C ASN A 167 -13.27 -6.66 -14.72
N SER A 168 -13.88 -6.19 -13.63
CA SER A 168 -13.12 -5.62 -12.50
C SER A 168 -12.39 -6.72 -11.74
N PHE A 169 -11.24 -6.35 -11.17
CA PHE A 169 -10.47 -7.24 -10.30
C PHE A 169 -10.56 -6.76 -8.85
N HIS A 170 -11.13 -7.57 -7.98
CA HIS A 170 -11.31 -7.26 -6.55
C HIS A 170 -10.49 -8.17 -5.63
N GLY A 171 -9.65 -9.01 -6.18
CA GLY A 171 -8.88 -10.01 -5.44
C GLY A 171 -9.24 -11.44 -5.83
N ARG A 172 -8.74 -12.40 -5.08
CA ARG A 172 -8.98 -13.84 -5.30
C ARG A 172 -9.34 -14.54 -3.99
N THR A 173 -10.19 -13.93 -3.18
CA THR A 173 -10.62 -14.44 -1.88
C THR A 173 -12.01 -15.11 -2.01
N MET A 174 -13.07 -14.35 -1.91
CA MET A 174 -14.44 -14.86 -1.84
C MET A 174 -15.27 -14.60 -3.12
N GLU A 175 -14.71 -13.93 -4.11
CA GLU A 175 -15.39 -13.57 -5.35
C GLU A 175 -14.83 -14.32 -6.55
#